data_a07c0b72bbcc593d2077364e8babf0b8
#
_entry.id   a07c0b72bbcc593d2077364e8babf0b8
#
_cell.length_a   1.000
_cell.length_b   1.000
_cell.length_c   1.000
_cell.angle_alpha   90.00
_cell.angle_beta   90.00
_cell.angle_gamma   90.00
#
_symmetry.space_group_name_H-M   'P 1'
#
loop_
_entity.id
_entity.type
_entity.pdbx_description
1 polymer ?
#
loop_
_entity_poly.entity_id
_entity_poly.type
_entity_poly.pdbx_seq_one_letter_code
_entity_poly.pdbx_strand_id
1 'polypeptide(L)' 'MAVVKIIELVGSSKVSTDDAARQALKSAQRKIRNIRAVDIVSTGLRGENLDEYRAHVRVAFVVESSAISDDVD' A
#
# COMPACT_ATOMS: atom_id res chain seq x y z
N MET A 1 -1.67 14.95 -18.37
CA MET A 1 -2.76 14.41 -17.60
C MET A 1 -2.29 13.26 -16.74
N ALA A 2 -2.81 13.14 -15.56
CA ALA A 2 -2.33 12.13 -14.64
C ALA A 2 -3.40 11.06 -14.44
N VAL A 3 -2.93 9.86 -14.23
CA VAL A 3 -3.78 8.73 -13.90
C VAL A 3 -3.35 8.22 -12.54
N VAL A 4 -4.33 7.96 -11.69
CA VAL A 4 -4.08 7.38 -10.39
C VAL A 4 -4.42 5.90 -10.45
N LYS A 5 -3.48 5.09 -10.00
CA LYS A 5 -3.71 3.66 -9.85
C LYS A 5 -3.74 3.31 -8.39
N ILE A 6 -4.47 2.26 -8.09
CA ILE A 6 -4.58 1.78 -6.72
C ILE A 6 -4.20 0.31 -6.69
N ILE A 7 -3.33 -0.04 -5.76
CA ILE A 7 -3.02 -1.44 -5.47
C ILE A 7 -3.36 -1.72 -4.03
N GLU A 8 -3.54 -2.99 -3.72
CA GLU A 8 -3.86 -3.40 -2.36
C GLU A 8 -2.76 -4.28 -1.82
N LEU A 9 -2.39 -4.01 -0.58
CA LEU A 9 -1.34 -4.75 0.11
C LEU A 9 -1.80 -5.08 1.51
N VAL A 10 -1.16 -6.09 2.08
CA VAL A 10 -1.36 -6.43 3.48
C VAL A 10 -0.02 -6.34 4.17
N GLY A 11 0.07 -5.52 5.20
CA GLY A 11 1.25 -5.44 6.03
C GLY A 11 1.00 -6.13 7.36
N SER A 12 2.06 -6.53 8.00
CA SER A 12 1.97 -7.13 9.32
C SER A 12 3.02 -6.54 10.23
N SER A 13 2.75 -6.61 11.53
CA SER A 13 3.64 -6.03 12.53
C SER A 13 3.35 -6.67 13.87
N LYS A 14 4.38 -6.73 14.71
CA LYS A 14 4.22 -7.16 16.10
C LYS A 14 3.96 -5.96 17.01
N VAL A 15 3.96 -4.75 16.47
CA VAL A 15 3.90 -3.53 17.27
C VAL A 15 2.52 -2.93 17.28
N SER A 16 1.93 -2.70 16.12
CA SER A 16 0.64 -2.03 16.03
C SER A 16 0.08 -2.13 14.63
N THR A 17 -1.21 -1.80 14.50
CA THR A 17 -1.84 -1.76 13.19
C THR A 17 -1.28 -0.62 12.35
N ASP A 18 -0.96 0.52 12.97
CA ASP A 18 -0.32 1.61 12.25
C ASP A 18 1.03 1.18 11.70
N ASP A 19 1.79 0.46 12.49
CA ASP A 19 3.08 -0.03 12.02
C ASP A 19 2.90 -1.03 10.89
N ALA A 20 1.87 -1.87 10.98
CA ALA A 20 1.58 -2.82 9.90
C ALA A 20 1.32 -2.08 8.59
N ALA A 21 0.56 -0.99 8.64
CA ALA A 21 0.31 -0.19 7.46
C ALA A 21 1.61 0.43 6.92
N ARG A 22 2.47 0.90 7.82
CA ARG A 22 3.75 1.47 7.40
C ARG A 22 4.67 0.44 6.78
N GLN A 23 4.62 -0.80 7.25
CA GLN A 23 5.40 -1.86 6.62
C GLN A 23 4.93 -2.11 5.19
N ALA A 24 3.62 -2.09 4.98
CA ALA A 24 3.09 -2.21 3.63
C ALA A 24 3.56 -1.05 2.76
N LEU A 25 3.53 0.17 3.30
CA LEU A 25 4.00 1.34 2.55
C LEU A 25 5.47 1.22 2.20
N LYS A 26 6.30 0.79 3.14
CA LYS A 26 7.72 0.62 2.86
C LYS A 26 7.95 -0.36 1.72
N SER A 27 7.19 -1.44 1.72
CA SER A 27 7.30 -2.42 0.65
C SER A 27 6.93 -1.81 -0.70
N ALA A 28 5.86 -1.03 -0.72
CA ALA A 28 5.41 -0.38 -1.94
C ALA A 28 6.46 0.63 -2.44
N GLN A 29 7.07 1.37 -1.51
CA GLN A 29 8.02 2.40 -1.88
C GLN A 29 9.27 1.87 -2.57
N ARG A 30 9.54 0.60 -2.42
CA ARG A 30 10.69 -0.01 -3.10
C ARG A 30 10.52 -0.05 -4.60
N LYS A 31 9.29 -0.12 -5.09
CA LYS A 31 9.04 -0.32 -6.51
C LYS A 31 8.18 0.76 -7.12
N ILE A 32 7.47 1.52 -6.32
CA ILE A 32 6.47 2.45 -6.82
C ILE A 32 6.84 3.85 -6.42
N ARG A 33 6.76 4.75 -7.40
CA ARG A 33 7.01 6.17 -7.16
C ARG A 33 5.70 6.92 -7.15
N ASN A 34 5.75 8.11 -6.61
CA ASN A 34 4.63 9.05 -6.63
C ASN A 34 3.43 8.52 -5.88
N ILE A 35 3.69 7.86 -4.76
CA ILE A 35 2.62 7.41 -3.88
C ILE A 35 1.98 8.64 -3.25
N ARG A 36 0.66 8.74 -3.35
CA ARG A 36 -0.07 9.90 -2.86
C ARG A 36 -0.89 9.61 -1.63
N ALA A 37 -1.31 8.37 -1.47
CA ALA A 37 -2.16 8.05 -0.33
C ALA A 37 -2.03 6.58 0.02
N VAL A 38 -2.18 6.30 1.30
CA VAL A 38 -2.27 4.95 1.81
C VAL A 38 -3.46 4.95 2.76
N ASP A 39 -4.48 4.20 2.40
CA ASP A 39 -5.69 4.15 3.19
C ASP A 39 -5.84 2.76 3.79
N ILE A 40 -6.17 2.70 5.06
CA ILE A 40 -6.41 1.42 5.71
C ILE A 40 -7.83 0.99 5.39
N VAL A 41 -7.96 -0.17 4.77
CA VAL A 41 -9.26 -0.75 4.46
C VAL A 41 -9.78 -1.51 5.65
N SER A 42 -8.93 -2.28 6.28
CA SER A 42 -9.31 -3.06 7.44
C SER A 42 -8.06 -3.43 8.22
N THR A 43 -8.28 -3.79 9.47
CA THR A 43 -7.20 -4.25 10.32
C THR A 43 -7.64 -5.56 10.96
N GLY A 44 -6.69 -6.28 11.51
CA GLY A 44 -7.00 -7.54 12.16
C GLY A 44 -5.83 -8.07 12.93
N LEU A 45 -6.07 -9.16 13.59
CA LEU A 45 -5.04 -9.88 14.33
C LEU A 45 -4.90 -11.26 13.72
N ARG A 46 -3.68 -11.73 13.69
CA ARG A 46 -3.34 -13.03 13.13
C ARG A 46 -2.33 -13.71 14.01
N GLY A 47 -2.10 -14.97 13.69
CA GLY A 47 -1.13 -15.75 14.45
C GLY A 47 -1.82 -16.62 15.46
N GLU A 48 -1.08 -17.61 15.92
CA GLU A 48 -1.61 -18.60 16.86
C GLU A 48 -2.08 -17.93 18.15
N ASN A 49 -1.37 -16.90 18.58
CA ASN A 49 -1.71 -16.17 19.79
C ASN A 49 -2.42 -14.86 19.51
N LEU A 50 -2.79 -14.62 18.26
CA LEU A 50 -3.44 -13.39 17.83
C LEU A 50 -2.64 -12.16 18.23
N ASP A 51 -1.34 -12.27 18.14
CA ASP A 51 -0.43 -11.18 18.52
C ASP A 51 0.25 -10.53 17.34
N GLU A 52 -0.17 -10.86 16.14
CA GLU A 52 0.36 -10.23 14.95
C GLU A 52 -0.70 -9.31 14.39
N TYR A 53 -0.36 -8.02 14.35
CA TYR A 53 -1.24 -7.02 13.78
C TYR A 53 -1.19 -7.05 12.27
N ARG A 54 -2.33 -6.91 11.63
CA ARG A 54 -2.42 -6.85 10.18
C ARG A 54 -3.19 -5.61 9.75
N ALA A 55 -2.75 -5.04 8.64
CA ALA A 55 -3.45 -3.93 8.03
C ALA A 55 -3.55 -4.17 6.53
N HIS A 56 -4.77 -4.18 6.04
CA HIS A 56 -5.04 -4.24 4.62
C HIS A 56 -5.16 -2.80 4.13
N VAL A 57 -4.30 -2.43 3.20
CA VAL A 57 -4.24 -1.03 2.77
C VAL A 57 -4.40 -0.92 1.27
N ARG A 58 -4.91 0.23 0.85
CA ARG A 58 -4.91 0.62 -0.54
C ARG A 58 -3.87 1.71 -0.73
N VAL A 59 -3.00 1.51 -1.69
CA VAL A 59 -1.96 2.47 -1.99
C VAL A 59 -2.30 3.11 -3.33
N ALA A 60 -2.45 4.43 -3.31
CA ALA A 60 -2.76 5.20 -4.51
C ALA A 60 -1.51 5.91 -4.98
N PHE A 61 -1.22 5.79 -6.26
CA PHE A 61 -0.04 6.43 -6.81
C PHE A 61 -0.34 6.99 -8.20
N VAL A 62 0.39 8.02 -8.55
CA VAL A 62 0.21 8.68 -9.84
C VAL A 62 1.09 8.00 -10.87
N VAL A 63 0.49 7.64 -11.98
CA VAL A 63 1.23 7.07 -13.09
C VAL A 63 1.63 8.21 -14.00
N GLU A 64 2.93 8.30 -14.26
CA GLU A 64 3.42 9.29 -15.21
C GLU A 64 2.92 8.96 -16.59
N SER A 65 2.20 9.89 -17.14
CA SER A 65 1.61 9.61 -18.42
C SER A 65 2.23 10.43 -19.53
N SER A 66 3.27 11.14 -19.21
CA SER A 66 3.87 11.90 -20.23
C SER A 66 4.31 10.98 -21.28
N ALA A 67 3.97 11.19 -22.33
CA ALA A 67 4.48 10.39 -23.32
C ALA A 67 4.06 9.02 -23.25
N ILE A 68 4.03 8.55 -22.51
CA ILE A 68 3.80 7.26 -22.56
C ILE A 68 2.58 6.77 -22.95
N SER A 69 2.53 6.85 -23.16
CA SER A 69 1.82 6.44 -23.37
C SER A 69 1.12 5.92 -23.35
N ASP A 70 0.94 6.02 -23.39
CA ASP A 70 0.37 5.62 -23.34
C ASP A 70 -0.07 4.78 -23.51
N ASP A 71 0.26 4.43 -23.76
CA ASP A 71 -0.01 3.67 -24.02
C ASP A 71 -0.29 2.79 -23.50
N VAL A 72 -0.10 2.57 -23.37
CA VAL A 72 -0.28 1.76 -22.97
C VAL A 72 -0.82 1.29 -22.32
N ASP A 73 -0.99 1.12 -22.09
CA ASP A 73 -1.53 0.69 -21.47
C ASP A 73 -2.01 0.33 -21.28
#